data_e53f91b4e2095e62343a2972113dfc44
#
_entry.id   e53f91b4e2095e62343a2972113dfc44
#
_cell.length_a   1.000
_cell.length_b   1.000
_cell.length_c   1.000
_cell.angle_alpha   90.00
_cell.angle_beta   90.00
_cell.angle_gamma   90.00
#
_symmetry.space_group_name_H-M   'P 1'
#
loop_
_entity.id
_entity.type
_entity.pdbx_description
1 polymer ?
#
loop_
_entity_poly.entity_id
_entity_poly.type
_entity_poly.pdbx_seq_one_letter_code
_entity_poly.pdbx_strand_id
1 'polypeptide(L)'
;MYGAIAWTNRNVNIRREPIENSKLLGTIPTGAKLTILSSDNPTTKYIKISYNGIIGYVYSDFLLINLPDVIPDIVYYITNADKSLYKAANTSIADVTGKNLYGFSKKYNAKIGKNTYYVPLLYPVAKQLQGAYNIAKKDGYNLKIYDTYRPNDVTKYVNSKFRSLYNSNNNVKKLVDYDKNGSYWGPGWFLANNVSTHNKGIALDLTLTDKNNNELKAQTTMHMLDTRSTVKYNNSMANKLRSIMTSQGFETLESEWWHFQENNYSSSPINTFHLK
;
A
#
# COMPACT_ATOMS: atom_id res chain seq x y z
N MET A 1 -1.55 -19.39 3.95
CA MET A 1 -2.14 -18.69 2.80
C MET A 1 -3.42 -19.34 2.24
N TYR A 2 -3.72 -20.60 2.52
CA TYR A 2 -4.96 -21.24 2.08
C TYR A 2 -6.20 -20.40 2.45
N GLY A 3 -7.10 -20.16 1.49
CA GLY A 3 -8.28 -19.35 1.67
C GLY A 3 -8.05 -17.83 1.62
N ALA A 4 -6.82 -17.36 1.38
CA ALA A 4 -6.56 -15.92 1.23
C ALA A 4 -7.22 -15.38 -0.05
N ILE A 5 -7.73 -14.15 0.03
CA ILE A 5 -8.26 -13.42 -1.12
C ILE A 5 -7.11 -12.75 -1.87
N ALA A 6 -7.19 -12.74 -3.19
CA ALA A 6 -6.30 -11.96 -4.04
C ALA A 6 -7.05 -11.38 -5.24
N TRP A 7 -6.43 -10.41 -5.91
CA TRP A 7 -6.90 -9.80 -7.16
C TRP A 7 -5.78 -9.85 -8.20
N THR A 8 -6.17 -9.99 -9.45
CA THR A 8 -5.21 -9.92 -10.56
C THR A 8 -4.83 -8.47 -10.87
N ASN A 9 -3.54 -8.19 -11.07
CA ASN A 9 -3.08 -6.85 -11.49
C ASN A 9 -3.06 -6.66 -13.02
N ARG A 10 -3.37 -7.71 -13.77
CA ARG A 10 -3.48 -7.77 -15.23
C ARG A 10 -4.35 -8.96 -15.63
N ASN A 11 -4.60 -9.15 -16.93
CA ASN A 11 -5.17 -10.40 -17.41
C ASN A 11 -4.19 -11.55 -17.16
N VAL A 12 -4.65 -12.63 -16.53
CA VAL A 12 -3.80 -13.74 -16.09
C VAL A 12 -4.32 -15.07 -16.60
N ASN A 13 -3.45 -15.86 -17.20
CA ASN A 13 -3.79 -17.21 -17.67
C ASN A 13 -3.83 -18.20 -16.48
N ILE A 14 -4.90 -19.00 -16.40
CA ILE A 14 -4.99 -20.16 -15.50
C ILE A 14 -4.44 -21.37 -16.23
N ARG A 15 -3.46 -22.01 -15.65
CA ARG A 15 -2.79 -23.21 -16.18
C ARG A 15 -3.17 -24.45 -15.41
N ARG A 16 -3.16 -25.61 -16.10
CA ARG A 16 -3.43 -26.91 -15.48
C ARG A 16 -2.33 -27.33 -14.49
N GLU A 17 -1.09 -26.99 -14.80
CA GLU A 17 0.11 -27.33 -14.03
C GLU A 17 0.93 -26.05 -13.74
N PRO A 18 1.82 -26.05 -12.73
CA PRO A 18 2.57 -24.88 -12.30
C PRO A 18 3.77 -24.55 -13.22
N ILE A 19 3.55 -24.57 -14.54
CA ILE A 19 4.55 -24.28 -15.57
C ILE A 19 3.93 -23.49 -16.73
N GLU A 20 4.72 -22.65 -17.40
CA GLU A 20 4.27 -21.71 -18.43
C GLU A 20 3.60 -22.38 -19.63
N ASN A 21 4.12 -23.48 -20.09
CA ASN A 21 3.64 -24.15 -21.31
C ASN A 21 2.58 -25.24 -21.04
N SER A 22 2.04 -25.33 -19.83
CA SER A 22 0.98 -26.28 -19.54
C SER A 22 -0.36 -25.82 -20.14
N LYS A 23 -1.30 -26.77 -20.23
CA LYS A 23 -2.63 -26.52 -20.81
C LYS A 23 -3.30 -25.30 -20.21
N LEU A 24 -3.75 -24.36 -21.04
CA LEU A 24 -4.56 -23.23 -20.66
C LEU A 24 -5.97 -23.69 -20.27
N LEU A 25 -6.43 -23.31 -19.09
CA LEU A 25 -7.78 -23.58 -18.59
C LEU A 25 -8.73 -22.39 -18.73
N GLY A 26 -8.19 -21.18 -18.82
CA GLY A 26 -8.93 -19.94 -18.96
C GLY A 26 -8.07 -18.71 -18.67
N THR A 27 -8.67 -17.53 -18.77
CA THR A 27 -8.02 -16.26 -18.48
C THR A 27 -8.85 -15.50 -17.45
N ILE A 28 -8.19 -14.95 -16.43
CA ILE A 28 -8.78 -14.11 -15.40
C ILE A 28 -8.57 -12.65 -15.81
N PRO A 29 -9.61 -11.82 -15.89
CA PRO A 29 -9.46 -10.41 -16.22
C PRO A 29 -8.80 -9.62 -15.08
N THR A 30 -8.20 -8.47 -15.42
CA THR A 30 -7.62 -7.53 -14.46
C THR A 30 -8.63 -7.13 -13.38
N GLY A 31 -8.20 -7.09 -12.12
CA GLY A 31 -9.02 -6.72 -10.96
C GLY A 31 -9.99 -7.79 -10.49
N ALA A 32 -9.98 -8.97 -11.11
CA ALA A 32 -10.85 -10.06 -10.68
C ALA A 32 -10.39 -10.66 -9.35
N LYS A 33 -11.35 -10.87 -8.45
CA LYS A 33 -11.13 -11.49 -7.14
C LYS A 33 -11.09 -13.01 -7.25
N LEU A 34 -10.11 -13.63 -6.62
CA LEU A 34 -9.90 -15.07 -6.59
C LEU A 34 -9.49 -15.54 -5.19
N THR A 35 -9.45 -16.86 -5.00
CA THR A 35 -9.04 -17.49 -3.74
C THR A 35 -7.74 -18.27 -3.93
N ILE A 36 -6.79 -18.08 -3.05
CA ILE A 36 -5.53 -18.82 -2.99
C ILE A 36 -5.75 -20.20 -2.34
N LEU A 37 -5.24 -21.26 -2.96
CA LEU A 37 -5.38 -22.64 -2.49
C LEU A 37 -4.06 -23.30 -2.03
N SER A 38 -2.91 -22.65 -2.25
CA SER A 38 -1.61 -23.14 -1.79
C SER A 38 -0.64 -22.00 -1.59
N SER A 39 0.57 -22.28 -1.10
CA SER A 39 1.72 -21.38 -1.28
C SER A 39 2.23 -21.48 -2.73
N ASP A 40 2.99 -20.47 -3.17
CA ASP A 40 3.66 -20.51 -4.46
C ASP A 40 4.76 -21.58 -4.48
N ASN A 41 5.07 -22.05 -5.67
CA ASN A 41 6.27 -22.82 -5.91
C ASN A 41 7.44 -21.83 -6.05
N PRO A 42 8.47 -21.88 -5.19
CA PRO A 42 9.55 -20.88 -5.20
C PRO A 42 10.36 -20.90 -6.51
N THR A 43 10.42 -22.04 -7.20
CA THR A 43 11.17 -22.17 -8.47
C THR A 43 10.39 -21.65 -9.66
N THR A 44 9.11 -22.05 -9.80
CA THR A 44 8.28 -21.68 -10.95
C THR A 44 7.46 -20.41 -10.72
N LYS A 45 7.37 -19.95 -9.47
CA LYS A 45 6.52 -18.84 -9.04
C LYS A 45 5.02 -19.00 -9.36
N TYR A 46 4.55 -20.23 -9.61
CA TYR A 46 3.14 -20.53 -9.79
C TYR A 46 2.47 -20.84 -8.46
N ILE A 47 1.25 -20.36 -8.30
CA ILE A 47 0.42 -20.54 -7.12
C ILE A 47 -0.93 -21.12 -7.53
N LYS A 48 -1.43 -22.10 -6.75
CA LYS A 48 -2.72 -22.72 -7.00
C LYS A 48 -3.86 -21.82 -6.52
N ILE A 49 -4.85 -21.62 -7.37
CA ILE A 49 -6.00 -20.75 -7.12
C ILE A 49 -7.32 -21.40 -7.48
N SER A 50 -8.42 -20.80 -7.00
CA SER A 50 -9.78 -21.01 -7.49
C SER A 50 -10.36 -19.68 -7.98
N TYR A 51 -10.93 -19.70 -9.19
CA TYR A 51 -11.63 -18.60 -9.80
C TYR A 51 -12.87 -19.10 -10.56
N ASN A 52 -14.08 -18.66 -10.19
CA ASN A 52 -15.35 -19.05 -10.82
C ASN A 52 -15.49 -20.58 -11.04
N GLY A 53 -15.10 -21.37 -10.02
CA GLY A 53 -15.16 -22.83 -10.09
C GLY A 53 -13.99 -23.50 -10.83
N ILE A 54 -13.14 -22.75 -11.52
CA ILE A 54 -11.93 -23.27 -12.17
C ILE A 54 -10.80 -23.31 -11.13
N ILE A 55 -10.18 -24.48 -10.98
CA ILE A 55 -8.99 -24.68 -10.15
C ILE A 55 -7.78 -24.88 -11.08
N GLY A 56 -6.73 -24.11 -10.83
CA GLY A 56 -5.51 -24.18 -11.62
C GLY A 56 -4.39 -23.34 -11.03
N TYR A 57 -3.40 -23.03 -11.83
CA TYR A 57 -2.20 -22.31 -11.42
C TYR A 57 -2.05 -21.01 -12.19
N VAL A 58 -1.65 -19.95 -11.48
CA VAL A 58 -1.34 -18.64 -12.04
C VAL A 58 0.03 -18.17 -11.54
N TYR A 59 0.65 -17.24 -12.27
CA TYR A 59 1.93 -16.66 -11.87
C TYR A 59 1.72 -15.69 -10.69
N SER A 60 2.41 -15.92 -9.58
CA SER A 60 2.17 -15.23 -8.31
C SER A 60 2.49 -13.74 -8.35
N ASP A 61 3.48 -13.32 -9.17
CA ASP A 61 3.86 -11.91 -9.31
C ASP A 61 2.77 -11.05 -10.01
N PHE A 62 1.68 -11.68 -10.47
CA PHE A 62 0.51 -10.98 -11.05
C PHE A 62 -0.67 -10.84 -10.07
N LEU A 63 -0.46 -11.17 -8.79
CA LEU A 63 -1.51 -11.15 -7.79
C LEU A 63 -1.26 -10.07 -6.73
N LEU A 64 -2.31 -9.31 -6.41
CA LEU A 64 -2.41 -8.47 -5.23
C LEU A 64 -3.08 -9.28 -4.12
N ILE A 65 -2.33 -9.70 -3.12
CA ILE A 65 -2.86 -10.53 -2.04
C ILE A 65 -3.43 -9.66 -0.91
N ASN A 66 -4.53 -10.10 -0.30
CA ASN A 66 -5.11 -9.42 0.85
C ASN A 66 -4.26 -9.65 2.11
N LEU A 67 -3.54 -8.64 2.57
CA LEU A 67 -2.59 -8.74 3.69
C LEU A 67 -3.22 -9.28 4.99
N PRO A 68 -4.43 -8.89 5.44
CA PRO A 68 -5.04 -9.44 6.65
C PRO A 68 -5.23 -10.97 6.63
N ASP A 69 -5.31 -11.57 5.43
CA ASP A 69 -5.43 -13.03 5.32
C ASP A 69 -4.11 -13.76 5.49
N VAL A 70 -2.98 -13.07 5.35
CA VAL A 70 -1.63 -13.68 5.35
C VAL A 70 -0.73 -13.18 6.47
N ILE A 71 -0.92 -11.95 6.95
CA ILE A 71 -0.20 -11.35 8.09
C ILE A 71 -1.23 -10.73 9.07
N PRO A 72 -2.06 -11.55 9.74
CA PRO A 72 -3.22 -11.07 10.51
C PRO A 72 -2.87 -10.22 11.74
N ASP A 73 -1.65 -10.31 12.24
CA ASP A 73 -1.22 -9.63 13.47
C ASP A 73 -0.84 -8.15 13.24
N ILE A 74 -0.66 -7.71 12.00
CA ILE A 74 -0.46 -6.30 11.65
C ILE A 74 -1.76 -5.52 11.93
N VAL A 75 -1.64 -4.27 12.37
CA VAL A 75 -2.78 -3.36 12.50
C VAL A 75 -3.13 -2.77 11.14
N TYR A 76 -4.35 -2.97 10.68
CA TYR A 76 -4.83 -2.44 9.40
C TYR A 76 -5.83 -1.32 9.63
N TYR A 77 -5.46 -0.08 9.29
CA TYR A 77 -6.32 1.09 9.34
C TYR A 77 -6.21 1.86 8.03
N ILE A 78 -6.93 1.39 7.01
CA ILE A 78 -6.88 1.97 5.67
C ILE A 78 -7.70 3.26 5.65
N THR A 79 -7.02 4.39 5.79
CA THR A 79 -7.66 5.70 5.97
C THR A 79 -8.47 6.12 4.75
N ASN A 80 -7.99 5.83 3.54
CA ASN A 80 -8.72 6.14 2.32
C ASN A 80 -10.00 5.27 2.12
N ALA A 81 -10.15 4.20 2.88
CA ALA A 81 -11.37 3.39 2.97
C ALA A 81 -12.25 3.74 4.19
N ASP A 82 -11.88 4.73 4.97
CA ASP A 82 -12.63 5.22 6.14
C ASP A 82 -12.66 6.74 6.15
N LYS A 83 -11.67 7.37 6.74
CA LYS A 83 -11.53 8.83 6.86
C LYS A 83 -10.13 9.24 6.42
N SER A 84 -9.99 9.67 5.20
CA SER A 84 -8.72 10.12 4.64
C SER A 84 -8.02 11.16 5.53
N LEU A 85 -6.72 10.98 5.75
CA LEU A 85 -5.90 11.84 6.60
C LEU A 85 -5.13 12.92 5.81
N TYR A 86 -5.23 12.94 4.48
CA TYR A 86 -4.51 13.92 3.68
C TYR A 86 -4.78 15.35 4.13
N LYS A 87 -3.68 16.06 4.46
CA LYS A 87 -3.63 17.48 4.81
C LYS A 87 -2.37 18.10 4.25
N ALA A 88 -2.34 19.43 4.13
CA ALA A 88 -1.12 20.19 3.86
C ALA A 88 -1.02 21.37 4.82
N ALA A 89 0.14 21.60 5.44
CA ALA A 89 0.34 22.65 6.43
C ALA A 89 -0.72 22.65 7.56
N ASN A 90 -1.14 21.48 8.04
CA ASN A 90 -2.25 21.24 8.97
C ASN A 90 -3.64 21.67 8.44
N THR A 91 -3.73 22.14 7.19
CA THR A 91 -4.99 22.52 6.54
C THR A 91 -5.64 21.30 5.88
N SER A 92 -6.93 21.14 6.08
CA SER A 92 -7.72 20.08 5.42
C SER A 92 -7.84 20.37 3.92
N ILE A 93 -7.74 19.31 3.11
CA ILE A 93 -7.97 19.36 1.67
C ILE A 93 -9.47 19.12 1.44
N ALA A 94 -10.14 20.08 0.80
CA ALA A 94 -11.57 20.02 0.53
C ALA A 94 -11.93 18.74 -0.24
N ASP A 95 -13.02 18.08 0.15
CA ASP A 95 -13.57 16.86 -0.41
C ASP A 95 -12.64 15.61 -0.31
N VAL A 96 -11.49 15.74 0.35
CA VAL A 96 -10.51 14.66 0.57
C VAL A 96 -10.39 14.34 2.06
N THR A 97 -10.02 15.32 2.90
CA THR A 97 -9.82 15.10 4.33
C THR A 97 -11.11 14.62 5.00
N GLY A 98 -11.04 13.50 5.71
CA GLY A 98 -12.18 12.90 6.41
C GLY A 98 -13.16 12.13 5.51
N LYS A 99 -12.84 11.91 4.22
CA LYS A 99 -13.69 11.18 3.28
C LYS A 99 -13.23 9.75 3.07
N ASN A 100 -14.19 8.86 2.79
CA ASN A 100 -13.91 7.53 2.23
C ASN A 100 -13.69 7.68 0.72
N LEU A 101 -12.45 7.55 0.29
CA LEU A 101 -12.05 7.74 -1.11
C LEU A 101 -12.15 6.45 -1.94
N TYR A 102 -12.19 5.29 -1.27
CA TYR A 102 -12.22 3.98 -1.95
C TYR A 102 -13.63 3.45 -2.18
N GLY A 103 -14.65 4.06 -1.57
CA GLY A 103 -16.03 3.65 -1.73
C GLY A 103 -16.40 2.32 -1.07
N PHE A 104 -15.51 1.73 -0.25
CA PHE A 104 -15.81 0.54 0.52
C PHE A 104 -15.56 0.75 2.03
N SER A 105 -16.18 -0.10 2.84
CA SER A 105 -16.03 -0.12 4.29
C SER A 105 -15.44 -1.45 4.76
N LYS A 106 -15.23 -1.58 6.07
CA LYS A 106 -14.82 -2.86 6.69
C LYS A 106 -15.83 -3.96 6.37
N LYS A 107 -15.30 -5.15 6.10
CA LYS A 107 -16.08 -6.38 5.92
C LYS A 107 -15.62 -7.43 6.91
N TYR A 108 -16.53 -8.33 7.29
CA TYR A 108 -16.18 -9.46 8.13
C TYR A 108 -15.23 -10.39 7.38
N ASN A 109 -14.06 -10.64 7.99
CA ASN A 109 -13.08 -11.58 7.50
C ASN A 109 -13.16 -12.86 8.34
N ALA A 110 -13.79 -13.91 7.79
CA ALA A 110 -13.99 -15.18 8.48
C ALA A 110 -12.69 -15.87 8.88
N LYS A 111 -11.59 -15.64 8.12
CA LYS A 111 -10.29 -16.26 8.39
C LYS A 111 -9.65 -15.76 9.69
N ILE A 112 -9.87 -14.49 10.04
CA ILE A 112 -9.32 -13.87 11.25
C ILE A 112 -10.40 -13.52 12.30
N GLY A 113 -11.66 -13.85 12.02
CA GLY A 113 -12.77 -13.71 12.96
C GLY A 113 -13.15 -12.26 13.33
N LYS A 114 -12.83 -11.27 12.47
CA LYS A 114 -13.12 -9.84 12.75
C LYS A 114 -13.38 -9.05 11.47
N ASN A 115 -13.98 -7.86 11.64
CA ASN A 115 -14.09 -6.90 10.55
C ASN A 115 -12.72 -6.28 10.24
N THR A 116 -12.37 -6.21 8.95
CA THR A 116 -11.15 -5.57 8.47
C THR A 116 -11.35 -4.96 7.10
N TYR A 117 -10.37 -4.18 6.65
CA TYR A 117 -10.33 -3.63 5.31
C TYR A 117 -9.79 -4.65 4.31
N TYR A 118 -10.05 -4.45 3.02
CA TYR A 118 -9.22 -5.02 1.97
C TYR A 118 -7.91 -4.25 1.90
N VAL A 119 -6.80 -4.98 1.91
CA VAL A 119 -5.44 -4.41 1.94
C VAL A 119 -4.59 -5.15 0.92
N PRO A 120 -4.80 -4.88 -0.39
CA PRO A 120 -4.08 -5.60 -1.44
C PRO A 120 -2.66 -5.08 -1.60
N LEU A 121 -1.72 -5.99 -1.65
CA LEU A 121 -0.31 -5.72 -1.96
C LEU A 121 0.21 -6.80 -2.92
N LEU A 122 1.10 -6.43 -3.84
CA LEU A 122 1.66 -7.39 -4.78
C LEU A 122 2.31 -8.56 -4.02
N TYR A 123 2.05 -9.76 -4.44
CA TYR A 123 2.42 -10.98 -3.69
C TYR A 123 3.90 -11.04 -3.28
N PRO A 124 4.89 -10.80 -4.16
CA PRO A 124 6.29 -10.77 -3.74
C PRO A 124 6.62 -9.64 -2.75
N VAL A 125 5.96 -8.48 -2.86
CA VAL A 125 6.11 -7.36 -1.92
C VAL A 125 5.50 -7.71 -0.55
N ALA A 126 4.39 -8.46 -0.53
CA ALA A 126 3.80 -8.95 0.71
C ALA A 126 4.72 -9.95 1.44
N LYS A 127 5.46 -10.80 0.70
CA LYS A 127 6.49 -11.69 1.29
C LYS A 127 7.64 -10.89 1.92
N GLN A 128 8.07 -9.82 1.28
CA GLN A 128 9.10 -8.91 1.77
C GLN A 128 8.62 -8.17 3.03
N LEU A 129 7.36 -7.70 3.05
CA LEU A 129 6.73 -7.10 4.22
C LEU A 129 6.65 -8.07 5.41
N GLN A 130 6.42 -9.36 5.17
CA GLN A 130 6.46 -10.37 6.23
C GLN A 130 7.84 -10.42 6.92
N GLY A 131 8.92 -10.26 6.16
CA GLY A 131 10.28 -10.13 6.71
C GLY A 131 10.43 -8.90 7.61
N ALA A 132 9.97 -7.74 7.14
CA ALA A 132 9.99 -6.49 7.91
C ALA A 132 9.15 -6.59 9.21
N TYR A 133 7.97 -7.21 9.11
CA TYR A 133 7.11 -7.47 10.28
C TYR A 133 7.81 -8.37 11.32
N ASN A 134 8.50 -9.43 10.89
CA ASN A 134 9.22 -10.33 11.79
C ASN A 134 10.33 -9.60 12.55
N ILE A 135 11.05 -8.67 11.89
CA ILE A 135 12.06 -7.83 12.53
C ILE A 135 11.41 -6.86 13.52
N ALA A 136 10.36 -6.15 13.12
CA ALA A 136 9.63 -5.24 14.00
C ALA A 136 9.17 -5.96 15.27
N LYS A 137 8.54 -7.13 15.13
CA LYS A 137 8.06 -7.95 16.24
C LYS A 137 9.18 -8.41 17.19
N LYS A 138 10.32 -8.84 16.64
CA LYS A 138 11.52 -9.20 17.43
C LYS A 138 12.02 -8.04 18.26
N ASP A 139 11.95 -6.82 17.71
CA ASP A 139 12.40 -5.59 18.37
C ASP A 139 11.34 -4.98 19.32
N GLY A 140 10.22 -5.67 19.53
CA GLY A 140 9.14 -5.26 20.46
C GLY A 140 8.15 -4.26 19.88
N TYR A 141 8.09 -4.13 18.55
CA TYR A 141 7.16 -3.27 17.81
C TYR A 141 6.12 -4.09 17.04
N ASN A 142 5.03 -3.42 16.64
CA ASN A 142 4.14 -3.91 15.59
C ASN A 142 4.07 -2.87 14.47
N LEU A 143 3.58 -3.29 13.30
CA LEU A 143 3.32 -2.42 12.16
C LEU A 143 1.85 -2.00 12.13
N LYS A 144 1.60 -0.76 11.67
CA LYS A 144 0.25 -0.27 11.37
C LYS A 144 0.23 0.29 9.96
N ILE A 145 -0.57 -0.34 9.08
CA ILE A 145 -0.69 0.01 7.67
C ILE A 145 -1.86 0.97 7.47
N TYR A 146 -1.61 2.04 6.73
CA TYR A 146 -2.56 3.10 6.39
C TYR A 146 -3.00 3.09 4.93
N ASP A 147 -2.13 2.65 4.02
CA ASP A 147 -2.44 2.50 2.60
C ASP A 147 -1.54 1.46 1.93
N THR A 148 -2.04 0.86 0.84
CA THR A 148 -1.30 -0.07 -0.02
C THR A 148 -1.68 0.18 -1.47
N TYR A 149 -2.39 -0.75 -2.15
CA TYR A 149 -2.93 -0.49 -3.46
C TYR A 149 -3.95 0.66 -3.42
N ARG A 150 -3.74 1.66 -4.26
CA ARG A 150 -4.62 2.81 -4.45
C ARG A 150 -5.01 2.88 -5.92
N PRO A 151 -6.30 2.89 -6.27
CA PRO A 151 -6.75 3.12 -7.64
C PRO A 151 -6.17 4.43 -8.22
N ASN A 152 -5.78 4.42 -9.48
CA ASN A 152 -5.11 5.58 -10.09
C ASN A 152 -6.00 6.82 -10.19
N ASP A 153 -7.30 6.65 -10.38
CA ASP A 153 -8.29 7.73 -10.36
C ASP A 153 -8.34 8.44 -8.99
N VAL A 154 -8.20 7.68 -7.88
CA VAL A 154 -8.09 8.26 -6.53
C VAL A 154 -6.81 9.08 -6.39
N THR A 155 -5.66 8.59 -6.90
CA THR A 155 -4.41 9.37 -6.90
C THR A 155 -4.58 10.70 -7.62
N LYS A 156 -5.15 10.69 -8.82
CA LYS A 156 -5.43 11.90 -9.62
C LYS A 156 -6.40 12.85 -8.93
N TYR A 157 -7.46 12.29 -8.31
CA TYR A 157 -8.43 13.09 -7.56
C TYR A 157 -7.80 13.82 -6.38
N VAL A 158 -7.06 13.11 -5.51
CA VAL A 158 -6.38 13.70 -4.37
C VAL A 158 -5.37 14.75 -4.82
N ASN A 159 -4.57 14.47 -5.87
CA ASN A 159 -3.62 15.44 -6.43
C ASN A 159 -4.31 16.71 -6.91
N SER A 160 -5.40 16.61 -7.66
CA SER A 160 -6.18 17.75 -8.14
C SER A 160 -6.65 18.66 -6.99
N LYS A 161 -7.20 18.07 -5.92
CA LYS A 161 -7.68 18.81 -4.74
C LYS A 161 -6.53 19.41 -3.92
N PHE A 162 -5.42 18.69 -3.77
CA PHE A 162 -4.23 19.21 -3.13
C PHE A 162 -3.66 20.44 -3.87
N ARG A 163 -3.57 20.38 -5.21
CA ARG A 163 -3.11 21.51 -6.02
C ARG A 163 -4.05 22.71 -5.94
N SER A 164 -5.36 22.50 -5.86
CA SER A 164 -6.32 23.59 -5.63
C SER A 164 -6.04 24.30 -4.31
N LEU A 165 -5.83 23.53 -3.22
CA LEU A 165 -5.45 24.10 -1.92
C LEU A 165 -4.09 24.82 -1.97
N TYR A 166 -3.08 24.20 -2.59
CA TYR A 166 -1.75 24.77 -2.76
C TYR A 166 -1.79 26.11 -3.49
N ASN A 167 -2.58 26.23 -4.57
CA ASN A 167 -2.67 27.46 -5.37
C ASN A 167 -3.45 28.58 -4.66
N SER A 168 -4.37 28.24 -3.75
CA SER A 168 -5.25 29.22 -3.08
C SER A 168 -4.79 29.62 -1.67
N ASN A 169 -3.76 28.95 -1.11
CA ASN A 169 -3.35 29.16 0.28
C ASN A 169 -1.84 29.41 0.38
N ASN A 170 -1.44 30.65 0.62
CA ASN A 170 -0.03 31.05 0.69
C ASN A 170 0.75 30.37 1.83
N ASN A 171 0.12 30.03 2.96
CA ASN A 171 0.77 29.31 4.05
C ASN A 171 1.07 27.85 3.63
N VAL A 172 0.10 27.20 2.99
CA VAL A 172 0.31 25.86 2.41
C VAL A 172 1.43 25.92 1.38
N LYS A 173 1.37 26.86 0.45
CA LYS A 173 2.40 27.04 -0.58
C LYS A 173 3.79 27.19 0.02
N LYS A 174 3.97 28.04 1.02
CA LYS A 174 5.25 28.26 1.70
C LYS A 174 5.81 26.97 2.32
N LEU A 175 4.99 26.18 3.04
CA LEU A 175 5.43 24.94 3.71
C LEU A 175 5.59 23.76 2.77
N VAL A 176 4.96 23.78 1.60
CA VAL A 176 5.15 22.77 0.54
C VAL A 176 6.38 23.09 -0.30
N ASP A 177 6.64 24.38 -0.57
CA ASP A 177 7.75 24.80 -1.43
C ASP A 177 9.11 24.74 -0.73
N TYR A 178 9.18 25.10 0.56
CA TYR A 178 10.46 25.27 1.22
C TYR A 178 10.55 24.55 2.57
N ASP A 179 11.65 23.82 2.78
CA ASP A 179 11.98 23.27 4.10
C ASP A 179 12.57 24.37 5.03
N LYS A 180 12.84 23.99 6.27
CA LYS A 180 13.42 24.89 7.28
C LYS A 180 14.81 25.45 6.91
N ASN A 181 15.49 24.85 5.95
CA ASN A 181 16.81 25.25 5.47
C ASN A 181 16.73 26.08 4.18
N GLY A 182 15.54 26.36 3.68
CA GLY A 182 15.29 27.09 2.44
C GLY A 182 15.44 26.27 1.16
N SER A 183 15.55 24.93 1.25
CA SER A 183 15.59 24.07 0.08
C SER A 183 14.20 24.01 -0.56
N TYR A 184 14.15 24.15 -1.90
CA TYR A 184 12.89 24.09 -2.64
C TYR A 184 12.48 22.62 -2.90
N TRP A 185 11.20 22.34 -2.70
CA TRP A 185 10.55 21.04 -2.92
C TRP A 185 9.43 21.14 -3.97
N GLY A 186 8.36 21.86 -3.65
CA GLY A 186 7.17 21.98 -4.49
C GLY A 186 6.21 20.80 -4.39
N PRO A 187 4.96 20.97 -4.88
CA PRO A 187 3.87 20.02 -4.64
C PRO A 187 4.05 18.65 -5.30
N GLY A 188 4.87 18.56 -6.36
CA GLY A 188 5.15 17.30 -7.06
C GLY A 188 5.96 16.28 -6.26
N TRP A 189 6.65 16.71 -5.21
CA TRP A 189 7.39 15.83 -4.30
C TRP A 189 6.49 15.07 -3.33
N PHE A 190 5.34 15.64 -2.96
CA PHE A 190 4.45 15.09 -1.93
C PHE A 190 3.29 14.29 -2.50
N LEU A 191 2.97 14.46 -3.77
CA LEU A 191 1.92 13.68 -4.40
C LEU A 191 2.13 13.61 -5.91
N ALA A 192 2.18 12.39 -6.42
CA ALA A 192 2.36 12.12 -7.85
C ALA A 192 1.22 12.71 -8.68
N ASN A 193 1.56 13.33 -9.84
CA ASN A 193 0.58 13.96 -10.71
C ASN A 193 -0.35 12.95 -11.38
N ASN A 194 0.21 11.84 -11.89
CA ASN A 194 -0.52 10.89 -12.72
C ASN A 194 -0.38 9.46 -12.26
N VAL A 195 0.81 9.05 -11.81
CA VAL A 195 1.13 7.66 -11.48
C VAL A 195 1.88 7.60 -10.16
N SER A 196 1.40 6.77 -9.26
CA SER A 196 2.05 6.42 -7.99
C SER A 196 2.39 4.93 -7.98
N THR A 197 3.42 4.54 -7.24
CA THR A 197 3.76 3.14 -6.97
C THR A 197 2.63 2.39 -6.26
N HIS A 198 1.78 3.10 -5.51
CA HIS A 198 0.53 2.55 -4.97
C HIS A 198 -0.43 2.04 -6.06
N ASN A 199 -0.48 2.69 -7.23
CA ASN A 199 -1.36 2.24 -8.32
C ASN A 199 -0.96 0.89 -8.92
N LYS A 200 0.26 0.45 -8.63
CA LYS A 200 0.83 -0.83 -9.04
C LYS A 200 0.75 -1.90 -7.96
N GLY A 201 0.33 -1.51 -6.73
CA GLY A 201 0.33 -2.38 -5.56
C GLY A 201 1.72 -2.75 -5.06
N ILE A 202 2.73 -1.91 -5.30
CA ILE A 202 4.12 -2.13 -4.87
C ILE A 202 4.60 -1.15 -3.80
N ALA A 203 3.71 -0.31 -3.30
CA ALA A 203 3.99 0.65 -2.24
C ALA A 203 3.02 0.51 -1.07
N LEU A 204 3.46 0.97 0.08
CA LEU A 204 2.65 1.01 1.29
C LEU A 204 3.05 2.21 2.17
N ASP A 205 2.03 2.77 2.84
CA ASP A 205 2.17 3.81 3.86
C ASP A 205 1.91 3.17 5.22
N LEU A 206 2.89 3.27 6.14
CA LEU A 206 2.81 2.61 7.44
C LEU A 206 3.58 3.35 8.52
N THR A 207 3.34 2.94 9.77
CA THR A 207 4.07 3.40 10.96
C THR A 207 4.37 2.25 11.91
N LEU A 208 5.14 2.53 12.97
CA LEU A 208 5.35 1.61 14.09
C LEU A 208 4.33 1.86 15.19
N THR A 209 3.95 0.79 15.86
CA THR A 209 3.25 0.82 17.15
C THR A 209 4.09 0.10 18.21
N ASP A 210 3.77 0.32 19.47
CA ASP A 210 4.26 -0.53 20.56
C ASP A 210 3.58 -1.91 20.53
N LYS A 211 3.98 -2.80 21.45
CA LYS A 211 3.41 -4.16 21.59
C LYS A 211 1.91 -4.17 21.93
N ASN A 212 1.36 -3.05 22.39
CA ASN A 212 -0.06 -2.89 22.72
C ASN A 212 -0.84 -2.22 21.58
N ASN A 213 -0.21 -2.05 20.40
CA ASN A 213 -0.76 -1.40 19.21
C ASN A 213 -1.01 0.12 19.37
N ASN A 214 -0.39 0.77 20.37
CA ASN A 214 -0.38 2.23 20.45
C ASN A 214 0.61 2.79 19.46
N GLU A 215 0.17 3.74 18.63
CA GLU A 215 1.02 4.36 17.60
C GLU A 215 2.14 5.19 18.22
N LEU A 216 3.35 5.02 17.70
CA LEU A 216 4.50 5.81 18.12
C LEU A 216 4.53 7.16 17.39
N LYS A 217 5.03 8.19 18.08
CA LYS A 217 4.99 9.58 17.59
C LYS A 217 6.03 9.81 16.50
N ALA A 218 5.56 10.22 15.30
CA ALA A 218 6.38 10.75 14.21
C ALA A 218 6.51 12.28 14.28
N GLN A 219 7.32 12.85 13.36
CA GLN A 219 7.47 14.31 13.22
C GLN A 219 6.19 14.99 12.71
N THR A 220 5.39 14.30 11.89
CA THR A 220 4.07 14.76 11.43
C THR A 220 3.05 13.63 11.54
N THR A 221 1.77 13.97 11.42
CA THR A 221 0.73 12.95 11.20
C THR A 221 0.91 12.29 9.83
N MET A 222 0.39 11.08 9.69
CA MET A 222 0.31 10.37 8.42
C MET A 222 -0.33 11.24 7.34
N HIS A 223 0.16 11.19 6.11
CA HIS A 223 -0.33 11.90 4.93
C HIS A 223 -0.34 13.44 5.07
N MET A 224 0.62 14.00 5.84
CA MET A 224 0.86 15.45 5.88
C MET A 224 1.74 15.86 4.69
N LEU A 225 1.15 16.47 3.67
CA LEU A 225 1.80 16.82 2.40
C LEU A 225 2.55 18.17 2.50
N ASP A 226 3.64 18.19 3.25
CA ASP A 226 4.54 19.35 3.34
C ASP A 226 5.96 18.93 3.81
N THR A 227 6.90 19.86 3.72
CA THR A 227 8.33 19.62 3.96
C THR A 227 8.67 19.11 5.36
N ARG A 228 7.79 19.23 6.34
CA ARG A 228 7.98 18.66 7.70
C ARG A 228 7.91 17.13 7.71
N SER A 229 7.35 16.53 6.66
CA SER A 229 7.23 15.07 6.51
C SER A 229 8.47 14.40 5.91
N THR A 230 9.46 15.19 5.49
CA THR A 230 10.64 14.65 4.83
C THR A 230 11.49 13.77 5.76
N VAL A 231 12.14 12.75 5.20
CA VAL A 231 13.03 11.85 5.96
C VAL A 231 14.27 12.56 6.52
N LYS A 232 14.52 13.82 6.14
CA LYS A 232 15.60 14.67 6.67
C LYS A 232 15.35 15.11 8.12
N TYR A 233 14.12 15.02 8.62
CA TYR A 233 13.85 15.26 10.04
C TYR A 233 14.33 14.08 10.88
N ASN A 234 15.11 14.38 11.92
CA ASN A 234 15.60 13.35 12.84
C ASN A 234 14.50 12.97 13.85
N ASN A 235 13.71 11.98 13.50
CA ASN A 235 12.71 11.39 14.39
C ASN A 235 13.05 9.91 14.65
N SER A 236 13.18 9.52 15.91
CA SER A 236 13.64 8.19 16.31
C SER A 236 12.74 7.06 15.80
N MET A 237 11.40 7.25 15.83
CA MET A 237 10.43 6.28 15.32
C MET A 237 10.56 6.14 13.80
N ALA A 238 10.57 7.26 13.05
CA ALA A 238 10.68 7.23 11.59
C ALA A 238 12.01 6.63 11.13
N ASN A 239 13.11 6.92 11.85
CA ASN A 239 14.43 6.32 11.59
C ASN A 239 14.42 4.80 11.87
N LYS A 240 13.78 4.35 12.95
CA LYS A 240 13.64 2.91 13.27
C LYS A 240 12.81 2.20 12.22
N LEU A 241 11.65 2.76 11.85
CA LEU A 241 10.80 2.22 10.78
C LEU A 241 11.59 2.09 9.48
N ARG A 242 12.28 3.16 9.07
CA ARG A 242 13.12 3.15 7.86
C ARG A 242 14.18 2.05 7.92
N SER A 243 14.90 1.90 9.03
CA SER A 243 15.91 0.85 9.20
C SER A 243 15.32 -0.56 9.04
N ILE A 244 14.14 -0.81 9.62
CA ILE A 244 13.44 -2.10 9.48
C ILE A 244 13.08 -2.36 8.01
N MET A 245 12.43 -1.41 7.35
CA MET A 245 11.93 -1.57 5.99
C MET A 245 13.06 -1.70 4.97
N THR A 246 14.08 -0.85 5.06
CA THR A 246 15.22 -0.89 4.13
C THR A 246 16.08 -2.14 4.31
N SER A 247 16.17 -2.71 5.52
CA SER A 247 16.84 -4.01 5.74
C SER A 247 16.21 -5.17 4.99
N GLN A 248 14.96 -4.99 4.55
CA GLN A 248 14.22 -5.96 3.74
C GLN A 248 14.14 -5.55 2.26
N GLY A 249 14.92 -4.53 1.82
CA GLY A 249 15.02 -4.11 0.43
C GLY A 249 13.97 -3.09 -0.01
N PHE A 250 13.11 -2.58 0.89
CA PHE A 250 12.23 -1.47 0.53
C PHE A 250 13.01 -0.18 0.32
N GLU A 251 12.60 0.59 -0.66
CA GLU A 251 13.07 1.96 -0.90
C GLU A 251 12.14 2.98 -0.24
N THR A 252 12.69 4.16 0.09
CA THR A 252 11.98 5.26 0.72
C THR A 252 11.79 6.42 -0.25
N LEU A 253 10.76 7.26 -0.04
CA LEU A 253 10.70 8.58 -0.63
C LEU A 253 11.31 9.61 0.31
N GLU A 254 12.08 10.56 -0.24
CA GLU A 254 12.69 11.63 0.56
C GLU A 254 11.64 12.56 1.19
N SER A 255 10.51 12.72 0.54
CA SER A 255 9.41 13.62 0.95
C SER A 255 8.53 13.07 2.07
N GLU A 256 8.50 11.74 2.29
CA GLU A 256 7.48 11.08 3.11
C GLU A 256 8.08 10.03 4.03
N TRP A 257 8.09 10.26 5.34
CA TRP A 257 8.66 9.33 6.33
C TRP A 257 7.91 7.99 6.41
N TRP A 258 6.66 7.94 5.97
CA TRP A 258 5.77 6.76 6.05
C TRP A 258 5.78 5.88 4.80
N HIS A 259 6.28 6.40 3.65
CA HIS A 259 6.18 5.75 2.36
C HIS A 259 7.36 4.80 2.09
N PHE A 260 7.02 3.58 1.68
CA PHE A 260 7.97 2.54 1.27
C PHE A 260 7.49 1.85 0.01
N GLN A 261 8.42 1.50 -0.88
CA GLN A 261 8.11 0.89 -2.16
C GLN A 261 9.17 -0.13 -2.59
N GLU A 262 8.78 -1.02 -3.53
CA GLU A 262 9.65 -2.05 -4.08
C GLU A 262 9.81 -1.88 -5.60
N ASN A 263 10.91 -1.24 -6.01
CA ASN A 263 11.11 -0.81 -7.39
C ASN A 263 11.48 -1.95 -8.37
N ASN A 264 11.89 -3.14 -7.88
CA ASN A 264 12.11 -4.30 -8.74
C ASN A 264 10.84 -4.73 -9.50
N TYR A 265 9.67 -4.33 -9.00
CA TYR A 265 8.36 -4.57 -9.63
C TYR A 265 7.77 -3.31 -10.28
N SER A 266 8.59 -2.30 -10.57
CA SER A 266 8.15 -1.03 -11.19
C SER A 266 7.51 -1.19 -12.57
N SER A 267 7.75 -2.31 -13.28
CA SER A 267 7.07 -2.69 -14.51
C SER A 267 5.63 -3.20 -14.33
N SER A 268 5.17 -3.38 -13.08
CA SER A 268 3.77 -3.73 -12.81
C SER A 268 2.81 -2.69 -13.37
N PRO A 269 1.64 -3.11 -13.88
CA PRO A 269 0.70 -2.19 -14.52
C PRO A 269 0.09 -1.22 -13.52
N ILE A 270 -0.26 -0.04 -14.02
CA ILE A 270 -1.08 0.94 -13.32
C ILE A 270 -2.52 0.46 -13.36
N ASN A 271 -3.17 0.40 -12.22
CA ASN A 271 -4.53 -0.09 -12.10
C ASN A 271 -5.50 0.99 -11.62
N THR A 272 -6.75 0.89 -12.09
CA THR A 272 -7.84 1.81 -11.75
C THR A 272 -9.01 1.08 -11.10
N PHE A 273 -8.96 -0.26 -10.98
CA PHE A 273 -10.09 -1.01 -10.43
C PHE A 273 -10.29 -0.73 -8.95
N HIS A 274 -11.57 -0.57 -8.55
CA HIS A 274 -11.98 -0.49 -7.16
C HIS A 274 -12.33 -1.88 -6.63
N LEU A 275 -11.96 -2.14 -5.37
CA LEU A 275 -12.24 -3.41 -4.70
C LEU A 275 -13.73 -3.54 -4.37
N LYS A 276 -14.29 -4.74 -4.55
CA LYS A 276 -15.69 -5.04 -4.26
C LYS A 276 -15.82 -6.23 -3.31
#